data_8cc41a15c645cf4595b6d3b269381287
#
_entry.id   8cc41a15c645cf4595b6d3b269381287
#
_cell.length_a   1.000
_cell.length_b   1.000
_cell.length_c   1.000
_cell.angle_alpha   90.00
_cell.angle_beta   90.00
_cell.angle_gamma   90.00
#
_symmetry.space_group_name_H-M   'P 1'
#
loop_
_entity.id
_entity.type
_entity.pdbx_description
1 polymer ?
#
loop_
_entity_poly.entity_id
_entity_poly.type
_entity_poly.pdbx_seq_one_letter_code
_entity_poly.pdbx_strand_id
1 'polypeptide(L)' 'MEKGGEIMDRYRCTVCGYIYDPEKGDPESGIEPGTSFDDLPDDWVCPMCGASKDEFEKEE' A
#
# COMPACT_ATOMS: atom_id res chain seq x y z
N MET A 1 -2.77 -21.95 10.06
CA MET A 1 -3.08 -21.42 9.98
C MET A 1 -3.42 -20.54 9.60
N GLU A 2 -3.44 -20.20 9.40
CA GLU A 2 -3.80 -19.45 9.12
C GLU A 2 -4.30 -18.65 9.34
N LYS A 3 -4.19 -18.08 9.40
CA LYS A 3 -4.74 -17.31 9.64
C LYS A 3 -5.38 -16.60 9.21
N GLY A 4 -5.33 -16.63 9.29
CA GLY A 4 -5.97 -15.91 9.11
C GLY A 4 -6.84 -15.08 8.59
N GLY A 5 -7.29 -14.62 8.40
CA GLY A 5 -8.24 -13.87 7.90
C GLY A 5 -7.88 -12.59 7.39
N GLU A 6 -6.87 -12.16 7.57
CA GLU A 6 -6.63 -10.99 7.15
C GLU A 6 -6.20 -10.89 5.94
N ILE A 7 -6.58 -10.16 5.20
CA ILE A 7 -6.41 -10.14 3.94
C ILE A 7 -5.92 -8.93 3.45
N MET A 8 -5.10 -8.21 4.04
CA MET A 8 -4.57 -7.00 3.55
C MET A 8 -3.32 -7.31 2.78
N ASP A 9 -3.42 -7.28 1.47
CA ASP A 9 -2.31 -7.57 0.60
C ASP A 9 -1.36 -6.39 0.50
N ARG A 10 -0.06 -6.69 0.42
CA ARG A 10 0.92 -5.63 0.20
C ARG A 10 1.00 -5.34 -1.28
N TYR A 11 1.33 -4.11 -1.61
CA TYR A 11 1.45 -3.68 -2.99
C TYR A 11 2.82 -3.08 -3.21
N ARG A 12 3.42 -3.36 -4.34
CA ARG A 12 4.76 -2.89 -4.67
C ARG A 12 4.71 -1.88 -5.79
N CYS A 13 5.42 -0.77 -5.59
CA CYS A 13 5.53 0.24 -6.63
C CYS A 13 6.45 -0.30 -7.73
N THR A 14 5.97 -0.33 -8.96
CA THR A 14 6.76 -0.88 -10.04
C THR A 14 7.82 0.10 -10.54
N VAL A 15 7.78 1.35 -10.08
CA VAL A 15 8.75 2.35 -10.50
C VAL A 15 9.97 2.34 -9.60
N CYS A 16 9.80 2.34 -8.29
CA CYS A 16 10.93 2.43 -7.38
C CYS A 16 11.07 1.25 -6.42
N GLY A 17 10.08 0.36 -6.37
CA GLY A 17 10.16 -0.80 -5.50
C GLY A 17 9.64 -0.61 -4.09
N TYR A 18 9.03 0.54 -3.81
CA TYR A 18 8.46 0.79 -2.50
C TYR A 18 7.34 -0.22 -2.24
N ILE A 19 7.27 -0.72 -1.00
CA ILE A 19 6.22 -1.65 -0.63
C ILE A 19 5.24 -0.95 0.29
N TYR A 20 3.97 -0.91 -0.11
CA TYR A 20 2.92 -0.40 0.77
C TYR A 20 2.43 -1.57 1.62
N ASP A 21 2.66 -1.50 2.91
CA ASP A 21 2.24 -2.54 3.84
C ASP A 21 1.02 -2.04 4.57
N PRO A 22 -0.16 -2.59 4.31
CA PRO A 22 -1.37 -2.09 4.95
C PRO A 22 -1.33 -2.13 6.47
N GLU A 23 -0.58 -3.06 7.03
CA GLU A 23 -0.52 -3.14 8.48
C GLU A 23 0.24 -1.95 9.06
N LYS A 24 1.12 -1.34 8.27
CA LYS A 24 1.88 -0.20 8.74
C LYS A 24 1.29 1.11 8.28
N GLY A 25 0.54 1.07 7.19
CA GLY A 25 -0.03 2.28 6.62
C GLY A 25 1.04 3.20 6.07
N ASP A 26 0.71 4.47 6.00
CA ASP A 26 1.66 5.47 5.52
C ASP A 26 1.42 6.74 6.33
N PRO A 27 1.84 6.76 7.59
CA PRO A 27 1.52 7.89 8.46
C PRO A 27 2.03 9.22 7.95
N GLU A 28 3.12 9.22 7.20
CA GLU A 28 3.64 10.47 6.68
C GLU A 28 2.70 11.08 5.67
N SER A 29 1.87 10.29 5.03
CA SER A 29 0.87 10.79 4.11
C SER A 29 -0.51 10.84 4.74
N GLY A 30 -0.59 10.57 6.04
CA GLY A 30 -1.87 10.62 6.73
C GLY A 30 -2.67 9.33 6.65
N ILE A 31 -2.03 8.23 6.29
CA ILE A 31 -2.72 6.95 6.15
C ILE A 31 -2.48 6.13 7.40
N GLU A 32 -3.54 5.79 8.09
CA GLU A 32 -3.42 5.07 9.34
C GLU A 32 -3.05 3.62 9.12
N PRO A 33 -2.34 2.99 10.06
CA PRO A 33 -2.11 1.56 9.98
C PRO A 33 -3.45 0.82 9.93
N GLY A 34 -3.50 -0.23 9.17
CA GLY A 34 -4.72 -1.00 9.00
C GLY A 34 -5.54 -0.57 7.81
N THR A 35 -5.03 0.34 7.00
CA THR A 35 -5.75 0.80 5.81
C THR A 35 -5.31 -0.03 4.61
N SER A 36 -6.25 -0.69 3.96
CA SER A 36 -5.88 -1.49 2.79
C SER A 36 -5.54 -0.58 1.62
N PHE A 37 -4.82 -1.14 0.66
CA PHE A 37 -4.44 -0.35 -0.52
C PHE A 37 -5.67 0.16 -1.25
N ASP A 38 -6.73 -0.65 -1.29
CA ASP A 38 -7.95 -0.24 -1.97
C ASP A 38 -8.63 0.93 -1.28
N ASP A 39 -8.37 1.13 0.00
CA ASP A 39 -9.00 2.23 0.74
C ASP A 39 -8.19 3.50 0.65
N LEU A 40 -7.05 3.49 0.00
CA LEU A 40 -6.26 4.70 -0.15
C LEU A 40 -6.98 5.69 -1.06
N PRO A 41 -6.81 6.99 -0.83
CA PRO A 41 -7.43 7.98 -1.71
C PRO A 41 -6.91 7.83 -3.13
N ASP A 42 -7.74 8.22 -4.08
CA ASP A 42 -7.35 8.09 -5.48
C ASP A 42 -6.12 8.93 -5.79
N ASP A 43 -5.88 10.01 -5.05
CA ASP A 43 -4.74 10.87 -5.32
C ASP A 43 -3.53 10.51 -4.47
N TRP A 44 -3.59 9.41 -3.73
CA TRP A 44 -2.43 8.96 -2.99
C TRP A 44 -1.36 8.51 -3.98
N VAL A 45 -0.11 8.87 -3.69
CA VAL A 45 0.99 8.51 -4.57
C VAL A 45 2.09 7.88 -3.74
N CYS A 46 3.01 7.22 -4.41
CA CYS A 46 4.13 6.59 -3.76
C CYS A 46 4.95 7.62 -3.01
N PRO A 47 5.20 7.45 -1.72
CA PRO A 47 5.96 8.42 -0.96
C PRO A 47 7.43 8.48 -1.34
N MET A 48 7.91 7.50 -2.08
CA MET A 48 9.31 7.48 -2.46
C MET A 48 9.55 8.12 -3.82
N CYS A 49 8.69 7.88 -4.78
CA CYS A 49 8.92 8.36 -6.14
C CYS A 49 7.75 9.14 -6.73
N GLY A 50 6.62 9.15 -6.06
CA GLY A 50 5.46 9.89 -6.55
C GLY A 50 4.63 9.18 -7.59
N ALA A 51 4.86 7.89 -7.81
CA ALA A 51 4.08 7.16 -8.79
C ALA A 51 2.64 7.03 -8.32
N SER A 52 1.70 7.03 -9.26
CA SER A 52 0.30 6.93 -8.91
C SER A 52 -0.04 5.51 -8.49
N LYS A 53 -1.22 5.32 -7.95
CA LYS A 53 -1.66 4.00 -7.51
C LYS A 53 -1.65 3.01 -8.68
N ASP A 54 -1.88 3.48 -9.89
CA ASP A 54 -1.91 2.60 -11.05
C ASP A 54 -0.57 1.92 -11.29
N GLU A 55 0.51 2.45 -10.74
CA GLU A 55 1.83 1.89 -10.96
C GLU A 55 2.15 0.79 -9.94
N PHE A 56 1.26 0.50 -9.04
CA PHE A 56 1.49 -0.50 -8.01
C PHE A 56 0.93 -1.85 -8.43
N GLU A 57 1.62 -2.91 -8.06
CA GLU A 57 1.16 -4.26 -8.30
C GLU A 57 1.05 -4.99 -6.98
N LYS A 58 0.07 -5.89 -6.89
CA LYS A 58 -0.11 -6.66 -5.70
C LYS A 58 1.11 -7.55 -5.47
N GLU A 59 1.61 -7.51 -4.26
CA GLU A 59 2.78 -8.29 -3.93
C GLU A 59 2.32 -9.59 -3.31
N GLU A 60 2.69 -10.70 -3.87
CA GLU A 60 2.32 -11.98 -3.30
C GLU A 60 3.50 -12.65 -2.65
#